data_a0957460117e89bf9474580baf9dc660
#
_entry.id   a0957460117e89bf9474580baf9dc660
#
_cell.length_a   1.000
_cell.length_b   1.000
_cell.length_c   1.000
_cell.angle_alpha   90.00
_cell.angle_beta   90.00
_cell.angle_gamma   90.00
#
_symmetry.space_group_name_H-M   'P 1'
#
loop_
_entity.id
_entity.type
_entity.pdbx_description
1 polymer ?
#
loop_
_entity_poly.entity_id
_entity_poly.type
_entity_poly.pdbx_seq_one_letter_code
_entity_poly.pdbx_strand_id
1 'polypeptide(L)'
;MLRLRQICLVASDLEPAVADLEAVFGIATCFHDLGVEKFGLVNALLPVGNNFLEVVAPFRDGTAAQRYIERRKGDGGYIVILQCDDIAERQARCERLGIRIVNHMEYGDYEGLQLHPRDTGGSMLETSWSAGDGAPDGPWHPAGKTWKDAVRTDRVSTMTAAELQSPDPDALAARWGEILAVTPQPITDGVTLLPLENGVLRFVLATDGRGEGLGEVDLHVSDRDAIITAAKTRNCPVEGDMVTVCGTRFRLIS
;
A
#
# COMPACT_ATOMS: atom_id res chain seq x y z
N MET A 1 12.10 9.74 10.61
CA MET A 1 11.97 9.21 9.21
C MET A 1 10.59 8.60 9.02
N LEU A 2 9.95 8.84 7.87
CA LEU A 2 8.78 8.08 7.38
C LEU A 2 8.96 7.83 5.89
N ARG A 3 8.83 6.56 5.48
CA ARG A 3 9.01 6.13 4.09
C ARG A 3 7.85 5.23 3.67
N LEU A 4 7.30 5.45 2.48
CA LEU A 4 6.38 4.49 1.86
C LEU A 4 7.16 3.20 1.59
N ARG A 5 6.80 2.12 2.26
CA ARG A 5 7.53 0.86 2.14
C ARG A 5 6.73 -0.23 1.43
N GLN A 6 5.44 -0.30 1.73
CA GLN A 6 4.59 -1.34 1.18
C GLN A 6 3.16 -0.84 0.98
N ILE A 7 2.55 -1.28 -0.07
CA ILE A 7 1.11 -1.15 -0.33
C ILE A 7 0.51 -2.54 -0.34
N CYS A 8 -0.49 -2.77 0.51
CA CYS A 8 -1.27 -3.99 0.50
C CYS A 8 -2.56 -3.77 -0.30
N LEU A 9 -2.80 -4.64 -1.26
CA LEU A 9 -4.04 -4.75 -2.01
C LEU A 9 -4.86 -5.90 -1.44
N VAL A 10 -6.17 -5.86 -1.63
CA VAL A 10 -7.04 -6.98 -1.30
C VAL A 10 -7.73 -7.47 -2.57
N ALA A 11 -7.72 -8.77 -2.76
CA ALA A 11 -8.36 -9.46 -3.88
C ALA A 11 -9.34 -10.51 -3.40
N SER A 12 -10.38 -10.77 -4.20
CA SER A 12 -11.30 -11.88 -3.99
C SER A 12 -10.62 -13.23 -4.24
N ASP A 13 -9.63 -13.27 -5.14
CA ASP A 13 -8.83 -14.43 -5.50
C ASP A 13 -7.36 -14.01 -5.65
N LEU A 14 -6.46 -14.70 -4.94
CA LEU A 14 -5.04 -14.34 -4.89
C LEU A 14 -4.34 -14.56 -6.23
N GLU A 15 -4.50 -15.77 -6.81
CA GLU A 15 -3.69 -16.20 -7.96
C GLU A 15 -3.91 -15.33 -9.21
N PRO A 16 -5.15 -15.01 -9.64
CA PRO A 16 -5.36 -14.13 -10.79
C PRO A 16 -4.81 -12.72 -10.57
N ALA A 17 -4.99 -12.15 -9.36
CA ALA A 17 -4.50 -10.81 -9.04
C ALA A 17 -2.98 -10.73 -9.07
N VAL A 18 -2.30 -11.73 -8.51
CA VAL A 18 -0.82 -11.83 -8.54
C VAL A 18 -0.33 -12.01 -9.98
N ALA A 19 -0.94 -12.92 -10.75
CA ALA A 19 -0.56 -13.18 -12.14
C ALA A 19 -0.71 -11.92 -13.03
N ASP A 20 -1.72 -11.08 -12.76
CA ASP A 20 -1.88 -9.80 -13.46
C ASP A 20 -0.79 -8.81 -13.08
N LEU A 21 -0.46 -8.66 -11.80
CA LEU A 21 0.62 -7.78 -11.33
C LEU A 21 1.98 -8.18 -11.91
N GLU A 22 2.30 -9.48 -11.87
CA GLU A 22 3.55 -10.01 -12.44
C GLU A 22 3.65 -9.78 -13.95
N ALA A 23 2.58 -10.11 -14.67
CA ALA A 23 2.56 -9.98 -16.13
C ALA A 23 2.61 -8.50 -16.59
N VAL A 24 1.87 -7.62 -15.91
CA VAL A 24 1.75 -6.20 -16.29
C VAL A 24 3.02 -5.45 -15.92
N PHE A 25 3.47 -5.56 -14.68
CA PHE A 25 4.59 -4.74 -14.18
C PHE A 25 5.95 -5.43 -14.33
N GLY A 26 6.00 -6.69 -14.73
CA GLY A 26 7.26 -7.44 -14.88
C GLY A 26 7.98 -7.70 -13.56
N ILE A 27 7.24 -7.69 -12.45
CA ILE A 27 7.72 -8.01 -11.11
C ILE A 27 7.50 -9.49 -10.81
N ALA A 28 8.06 -9.99 -9.71
CA ALA A 28 7.92 -11.41 -9.35
C ALA A 28 7.64 -11.56 -7.85
N THR A 29 6.84 -12.55 -7.49
CA THR A 29 6.58 -12.91 -6.09
C THR A 29 7.88 -13.31 -5.39
N CYS A 30 8.15 -12.73 -4.21
CA CYS A 30 9.31 -13.04 -3.39
C CYS A 30 8.96 -13.89 -2.17
N PHE A 31 7.74 -13.77 -1.64
CA PHE A 31 7.38 -14.42 -0.38
C PHE A 31 5.87 -14.62 -0.23
N HIS A 32 5.50 -15.65 0.52
CA HIS A 32 4.16 -15.88 1.05
C HIS A 32 4.27 -15.96 2.56
N ASP A 33 3.65 -15.03 3.27
CA ASP A 33 3.71 -14.97 4.73
C ASP A 33 2.56 -15.79 5.34
N LEU A 34 2.89 -16.92 5.96
CA LEU A 34 1.91 -17.76 6.67
C LEU A 34 1.32 -17.06 7.90
N GLY A 35 1.95 -15.99 8.38
CA GLY A 35 1.46 -15.22 9.52
C GLY A 35 0.09 -14.57 9.32
N VAL A 36 -0.35 -14.40 8.05
CA VAL A 36 -1.67 -13.84 7.72
C VAL A 36 -2.80 -14.86 7.84
N GLU A 37 -2.50 -16.16 7.93
CA GLU A 37 -3.52 -17.23 8.05
C GLU A 37 -4.37 -17.08 9.31
N LYS A 38 -3.82 -16.54 10.40
CA LYS A 38 -4.57 -16.23 11.63
C LYS A 38 -5.76 -15.30 11.38
N PHE A 39 -5.68 -14.44 10.34
CA PHE A 39 -6.76 -13.56 9.91
C PHE A 39 -7.69 -14.19 8.86
N GLY A 40 -7.43 -15.44 8.45
CA GLY A 40 -8.16 -16.14 7.40
C GLY A 40 -7.78 -15.68 5.99
N LEU A 41 -6.53 -15.26 5.82
CA LEU A 41 -5.98 -14.72 4.57
C LEU A 41 -4.82 -15.57 4.08
N VAL A 42 -4.65 -15.59 2.77
CA VAL A 42 -3.41 -15.93 2.07
C VAL A 42 -2.86 -14.67 1.45
N ASN A 43 -1.55 -14.63 1.17
CA ASN A 43 -0.94 -13.46 0.54
C ASN A 43 0.19 -13.82 -0.43
N ALA A 44 0.63 -12.82 -1.19
CA ALA A 44 1.87 -12.82 -1.95
C ALA A 44 2.50 -11.43 -1.87
N LEU A 45 3.82 -11.37 -1.68
CA LEU A 45 4.60 -10.14 -1.69
C LEU A 45 5.48 -10.07 -2.94
N LEU A 46 5.48 -8.90 -3.58
CA LEU A 46 6.17 -8.62 -4.83
C LEU A 46 7.02 -7.35 -4.66
N PRO A 47 8.34 -7.40 -4.78
CA PRO A 47 9.18 -6.21 -4.67
C PRO A 47 9.03 -5.32 -5.92
N VAL A 48 8.97 -4.00 -5.68
CA VAL A 48 9.02 -2.93 -6.67
C VAL A 48 10.23 -2.05 -6.32
N GLY A 49 11.40 -2.43 -6.81
CA GLY A 49 12.67 -1.89 -6.30
C GLY A 49 12.84 -2.16 -4.81
N ASN A 50 12.89 -1.12 -4.01
CA ASN A 50 12.98 -1.21 -2.55
C ASN A 50 11.62 -1.08 -1.83
N ASN A 51 10.52 -1.01 -2.57
CA ASN A 51 9.17 -1.03 -2.05
C ASN A 51 8.52 -2.41 -2.28
N PHE A 52 7.32 -2.62 -1.74
CA PHE A 52 6.59 -3.88 -1.91
C PHE A 52 5.13 -3.64 -2.26
N LEU A 53 4.63 -4.41 -3.21
CA LEU A 53 3.20 -4.69 -3.32
C LEU A 53 2.92 -5.99 -2.59
N GLU A 54 1.85 -6.01 -1.84
CA GLU A 54 1.28 -7.22 -1.28
C GLU A 54 -0.13 -7.41 -1.82
N VAL A 55 -0.51 -8.63 -2.09
CA VAL A 55 -1.91 -8.99 -2.30
C VAL A 55 -2.33 -9.92 -1.19
N VAL A 56 -3.43 -9.60 -0.51
CA VAL A 56 -4.10 -10.53 0.43
C VAL A 56 -5.43 -10.98 -0.15
N ALA A 57 -5.79 -12.23 0.08
CA ALA A 57 -7.10 -12.76 -0.29
C ALA A 57 -7.70 -13.63 0.83
N PRO A 58 -9.01 -13.53 1.11
CA PRO A 58 -9.66 -14.37 2.11
C PRO A 58 -9.79 -15.80 1.60
N PHE A 59 -9.40 -16.80 2.39
CA PHE A 59 -9.66 -18.21 2.11
C PHE A 59 -10.82 -18.80 2.92
N ARG A 60 -11.44 -17.97 3.77
CA ARG A 60 -12.64 -18.33 4.54
C ARG A 60 -13.59 -17.16 4.68
N ASP A 61 -14.86 -17.44 4.93
CA ASP A 61 -15.89 -16.43 5.12
C ASP A 61 -15.72 -15.62 6.42
N GLY A 62 -16.31 -14.42 6.44
CA GLY A 62 -16.42 -13.57 7.62
C GLY A 62 -15.13 -12.85 8.00
N THR A 63 -14.14 -12.79 7.11
CA THR A 63 -12.89 -12.01 7.35
C THR A 63 -13.12 -10.51 7.25
N ALA A 64 -12.20 -9.72 7.82
CA ALA A 64 -12.21 -8.26 7.65
C ALA A 64 -11.96 -7.86 6.19
N ALA A 65 -11.11 -8.61 5.49
CA ALA A 65 -10.82 -8.42 4.08
C ALA A 65 -12.05 -8.64 3.20
N GLN A 66 -12.80 -9.73 3.42
CA GLN A 66 -14.05 -9.98 2.68
C GLN A 66 -15.05 -8.83 2.87
N ARG A 67 -15.29 -8.40 4.12
CA ARG A 67 -16.18 -7.25 4.37
C ARG A 67 -15.69 -5.95 3.73
N TYR A 68 -14.38 -5.79 3.58
CA TYR A 68 -13.81 -4.63 2.89
C TYR A 68 -14.09 -4.70 1.39
N ILE A 69 -13.86 -5.85 0.74
CA ILE A 69 -14.17 -6.09 -0.69
C ILE A 69 -15.65 -5.81 -0.96
N GLU A 70 -16.55 -6.34 -0.13
CA GLU A 70 -18.00 -6.14 -0.27
C GLU A 70 -18.37 -4.65 -0.17
N ARG A 71 -17.83 -3.94 0.83
CA ARG A 71 -18.09 -2.50 1.03
C ARG A 71 -17.54 -1.66 -0.12
N ARG A 72 -16.36 -2.00 -0.64
CA ARG A 72 -15.68 -1.30 -1.74
C ARG A 72 -16.15 -1.77 -3.12
N LYS A 73 -17.05 -2.75 -3.18
CA LYS A 73 -17.63 -3.32 -4.41
C LYS A 73 -16.56 -3.93 -5.34
N GLY A 74 -15.62 -4.67 -4.77
CA GLY A 74 -14.58 -5.38 -5.49
C GLY A 74 -13.18 -5.19 -4.88
N ASP A 75 -12.21 -5.76 -5.54
CA ASP A 75 -10.80 -5.72 -5.21
C ASP A 75 -10.24 -4.29 -5.16
N GLY A 76 -9.13 -4.05 -4.49
CA GLY A 76 -8.53 -2.72 -4.46
C GLY A 76 -7.49 -2.50 -3.38
N GLY A 77 -7.08 -1.24 -3.22
CA GLY A 77 -6.14 -0.82 -2.18
C GLY A 77 -6.70 -1.04 -0.79
N TYR A 78 -5.88 -1.58 0.12
CA TYR A 78 -6.32 -2.03 1.44
C TYR A 78 -5.54 -1.41 2.59
N ILE A 79 -4.19 -1.48 2.57
CA ILE A 79 -3.33 -0.97 3.64
C ILE A 79 -2.19 -0.14 3.05
N VAL A 80 -1.90 1.00 3.66
CA VAL A 80 -0.68 1.77 3.44
C VAL A 80 0.27 1.47 4.59
N ILE A 81 1.48 0.99 4.29
CA ILE A 81 2.49 0.60 5.27
C ILE A 81 3.71 1.50 5.14
N LEU A 82 3.97 2.26 6.19
CA LEU A 82 5.07 3.21 6.27
C LEU A 82 6.17 2.68 7.18
N GLN A 83 7.40 2.63 6.68
CA GLN A 83 8.57 2.39 7.52
C GLN A 83 8.91 3.63 8.34
N CYS A 84 9.17 3.45 9.63
CA CYS A 84 9.61 4.50 10.54
C CYS A 84 10.93 4.10 11.24
N ASP A 85 11.58 5.07 11.86
CA ASP A 85 12.80 4.91 12.65
C ASP A 85 12.54 4.73 14.15
N ASP A 86 11.38 5.18 14.64
CA ASP A 86 11.02 5.15 16.06
C ASP A 86 9.59 4.64 16.24
N ILE A 87 9.44 3.34 16.44
CA ILE A 87 8.15 2.71 16.62
C ILE A 87 7.53 3.04 17.97
N ALA A 88 8.35 3.23 19.00
CA ALA A 88 7.87 3.55 20.34
C ALA A 88 7.21 4.94 20.37
N GLU A 89 7.79 5.94 19.68
CA GLU A 89 7.12 7.25 19.52
C GLU A 89 5.82 7.14 18.72
N ARG A 90 5.75 6.26 17.68
CA ARG A 90 4.51 6.01 16.95
C ARG A 90 3.43 5.44 17.86
N GLN A 91 3.78 4.47 18.69
CA GLN A 91 2.85 3.88 19.66
C GLN A 91 2.38 4.92 20.68
N ALA A 92 3.31 5.63 21.31
CA ALA A 92 2.97 6.68 22.29
C ALA A 92 2.09 7.78 21.67
N ARG A 93 2.30 8.10 20.38
CA ARG A 93 1.47 9.05 19.67
C ARG A 93 0.05 8.53 19.42
N CYS A 94 -0.10 7.26 19.05
CA CYS A 94 -1.40 6.63 18.95
C CYS A 94 -2.17 6.68 20.27
N GLU A 95 -1.50 6.40 21.39
CA GLU A 95 -2.09 6.48 22.73
C GLU A 95 -2.55 7.91 23.05
N ARG A 96 -1.71 8.92 22.81
CA ARG A 96 -2.08 10.35 23.03
C ARG A 96 -3.27 10.80 22.20
N LEU A 97 -3.42 10.26 20.98
CA LEU A 97 -4.50 10.61 20.04
C LEU A 97 -5.73 9.71 20.18
N GLY A 98 -5.72 8.73 21.09
CA GLY A 98 -6.81 7.79 21.30
C GLY A 98 -7.04 6.86 20.09
N ILE A 99 -6.00 6.56 19.31
CA ILE A 99 -6.06 5.68 18.14
C ILE A 99 -5.84 4.25 18.57
N ARG A 100 -6.77 3.37 18.20
CA ARG A 100 -6.68 1.96 18.50
C ARG A 100 -5.67 1.26 17.59
N ILE A 101 -4.76 0.52 18.20
CA ILE A 101 -3.88 -0.44 17.52
C ILE A 101 -4.62 -1.77 17.49
N VAL A 102 -4.94 -2.27 16.29
CA VAL A 102 -5.72 -3.50 16.10
C VAL A 102 -4.85 -4.74 15.92
N ASN A 103 -3.59 -4.54 15.59
CA ASN A 103 -2.59 -5.59 15.52
C ASN A 103 -1.22 -4.98 15.82
N HIS A 104 -0.52 -5.54 16.78
CA HIS A 104 0.85 -5.20 17.13
C HIS A 104 1.71 -6.43 16.83
N MET A 105 2.62 -6.29 15.88
CA MET A 105 3.52 -7.35 15.42
C MET A 105 4.91 -7.11 15.98
N GLU A 106 5.51 -8.12 16.61
CA GLU A 106 6.84 -8.07 17.20
C GLU A 106 7.61 -9.34 16.81
N TYR A 107 8.61 -9.22 15.94
CA TYR A 107 9.41 -10.33 15.42
C TYR A 107 10.92 -10.18 15.68
N GLY A 108 11.32 -9.31 16.62
CA GLY A 108 12.71 -9.07 17.00
C GLY A 108 13.47 -8.18 16.02
N ASP A 109 13.41 -8.43 14.74
CA ASP A 109 13.98 -7.60 13.67
C ASP A 109 12.95 -6.72 12.94
N TYR A 110 11.69 -6.79 13.37
CA TYR A 110 10.57 -6.04 12.82
C TYR A 110 9.50 -5.80 13.89
N GLU A 111 8.95 -4.60 13.90
CA GLU A 111 7.80 -4.24 14.72
C GLU A 111 6.82 -3.41 13.90
N GLY A 112 5.53 -3.77 13.94
CA GLY A 112 4.48 -3.12 13.15
C GLY A 112 3.23 -2.82 13.96
N LEU A 113 2.67 -1.64 13.77
CA LEU A 113 1.44 -1.16 14.40
C LEU A 113 0.37 -0.92 13.34
N GLN A 114 -0.60 -1.83 13.24
CA GLN A 114 -1.77 -1.64 12.39
C GLN A 114 -2.84 -0.85 13.14
N LEU A 115 -3.25 0.26 12.57
CA LEU A 115 -4.19 1.19 13.18
C LEU A 115 -5.61 0.88 12.75
N HIS A 116 -6.57 1.12 13.66
CA HIS A 116 -7.98 0.83 13.38
C HIS A 116 -8.52 1.77 12.28
N PRO A 117 -9.10 1.24 11.18
CA PRO A 117 -9.50 2.06 10.03
C PRO A 117 -10.61 3.08 10.33
N ARG A 118 -11.41 2.88 11.40
CA ARG A 118 -12.38 3.92 11.84
C ARG A 118 -11.73 5.11 12.53
N ASP A 119 -10.49 4.96 13.01
CA ASP A 119 -9.78 6.02 13.71
C ASP A 119 -8.87 6.80 12.75
N THR A 120 -8.41 6.14 11.68
CA THR A 120 -7.58 6.73 10.63
C THR A 120 -8.42 7.37 9.52
N GLY A 121 -9.53 6.74 9.13
CA GLY A 121 -10.23 7.06 7.89
C GLY A 121 -9.45 6.59 6.65
N GLY A 122 -10.05 6.70 5.47
CA GLY A 122 -9.42 6.35 4.21
C GLY A 122 -9.14 4.86 4.07
N SER A 123 -7.93 4.48 4.33
CA SER A 123 -7.41 3.12 4.27
C SER A 123 -6.92 2.68 5.65
N MET A 124 -6.65 1.39 5.82
CA MET A 124 -5.88 0.95 6.97
C MET A 124 -4.46 1.54 6.86
N LEU A 125 -3.94 2.05 7.97
CA LEU A 125 -2.59 2.58 8.07
C LEU A 125 -1.78 1.68 9.01
N GLU A 126 -0.57 1.35 8.58
CA GLU A 126 0.42 0.67 9.40
C GLU A 126 1.70 1.50 9.44
N THR A 127 2.30 1.62 10.62
CA THR A 127 3.67 2.13 10.79
C THR A 127 4.54 1.02 11.32
N SER A 128 5.70 0.81 10.69
CA SER A 128 6.57 -0.33 11.00
C SER A 128 8.02 0.10 11.10
N TRP A 129 8.70 -0.45 12.08
CA TRP A 129 10.14 -0.41 12.20
C TRP A 129 10.74 -1.73 11.70
N SER A 130 11.90 -1.64 11.08
CA SER A 130 12.69 -2.82 10.71
C SER A 130 14.17 -2.58 11.02
N ALA A 131 14.87 -3.63 11.43
CA ALA A 131 16.31 -3.58 11.64
C ALA A 131 17.05 -3.11 10.37
N GLY A 132 18.31 -2.64 10.53
CA GLY A 132 19.12 -2.17 9.40
C GLY A 132 19.18 -0.65 9.27
N ASP A 133 18.98 0.08 10.38
CA ASP A 133 19.17 1.54 10.51
C ASP A 133 18.39 2.37 9.48
N GLY A 134 17.20 1.88 9.09
CA GLY A 134 16.34 2.57 8.13
C GLY A 134 16.86 2.58 6.70
N ALA A 135 17.82 1.71 6.34
CA ALA A 135 18.31 1.60 4.96
C ALA A 135 17.15 1.32 3.98
N PRO A 136 17.09 2.01 2.82
CA PRO A 136 16.02 1.79 1.84
C PRO A 136 15.91 0.36 1.35
N ASP A 137 17.04 -0.32 1.24
CA ASP A 137 17.18 -1.72 0.84
C ASP A 137 17.40 -2.66 2.03
N GLY A 138 17.11 -2.18 3.26
CA GLY A 138 17.24 -2.93 4.49
C GLY A 138 16.28 -4.12 4.58
N PRO A 139 16.44 -4.96 5.63
CA PRO A 139 15.54 -6.07 5.90
C PRO A 139 14.07 -5.62 5.94
N TRP A 140 13.18 -6.48 5.46
CA TRP A 140 11.74 -6.28 5.54
C TRP A 140 11.08 -7.62 5.84
N HIS A 141 10.75 -7.86 7.09
CA HIS A 141 10.26 -9.15 7.58
C HIS A 141 9.09 -9.71 6.75
N PRO A 142 8.06 -8.89 6.39
CA PRO A 142 6.93 -9.39 5.60
C PRO A 142 7.32 -9.95 4.23
N ALA A 143 8.44 -9.51 3.65
CA ALA A 143 8.90 -9.94 2.34
C ALA A 143 9.91 -11.11 2.38
N GLY A 144 10.23 -11.61 3.58
CA GLY A 144 11.21 -12.67 3.75
C GLY A 144 12.67 -12.21 3.58
N LYS A 145 13.61 -13.09 3.87
CA LYS A 145 15.04 -12.74 3.93
C LYS A 145 15.70 -12.58 2.56
N THR A 146 15.15 -13.22 1.53
CA THR A 146 15.72 -13.29 0.17
C THR A 146 14.95 -12.44 -0.85
N TRP A 147 14.15 -11.49 -0.40
CA TRP A 147 13.31 -10.68 -1.29
C TRP A 147 14.10 -9.99 -2.42
N LYS A 148 15.39 -9.67 -2.19
CA LYS A 148 16.25 -9.03 -3.19
C LYS A 148 16.46 -9.88 -4.43
N ASP A 149 16.40 -11.20 -4.32
CA ASP A 149 16.61 -12.15 -5.44
C ASP A 149 15.46 -12.06 -6.46
N ALA A 150 14.28 -11.61 -6.01
CA ALA A 150 13.08 -11.44 -6.84
C ALA A 150 12.94 -10.02 -7.44
N VAL A 151 13.80 -9.07 -7.09
CA VAL A 151 13.73 -7.71 -7.61
C VAL A 151 13.91 -7.70 -9.12
N ARG A 152 12.98 -7.06 -9.82
CA ARG A 152 13.02 -6.82 -11.27
C ARG A 152 12.70 -5.34 -11.49
N THR A 153 13.54 -4.66 -12.25
CA THR A 153 13.41 -3.20 -12.50
C THR A 153 13.33 -2.84 -13.99
N ASP A 154 13.14 -3.85 -14.84
CA ASP A 154 13.09 -3.64 -16.29
C ASP A 154 11.88 -2.81 -16.71
N ARG A 155 10.75 -2.88 -15.98
CA ARG A 155 9.54 -2.11 -16.27
C ARG A 155 9.22 -1.09 -15.19
N VAL A 156 9.36 -1.44 -13.91
CA VAL A 156 9.05 -0.57 -12.76
C VAL A 156 10.22 -0.55 -11.80
N SER A 157 10.54 0.62 -11.25
CA SER A 157 11.71 0.80 -10.40
C SER A 157 11.38 1.15 -8.95
N THR A 158 10.28 1.86 -8.69
CA THR A 158 9.89 2.27 -7.34
C THR A 158 8.44 2.76 -7.30
N MET A 159 7.86 2.81 -6.10
CA MET A 159 6.62 3.52 -5.81
C MET A 159 6.93 4.91 -5.28
N THR A 160 6.28 5.94 -5.81
CA THR A 160 6.52 7.34 -5.45
C THR A 160 5.34 8.04 -4.77
N ALA A 161 4.14 7.48 -4.89
CA ALA A 161 2.97 7.99 -4.16
C ALA A 161 1.95 6.90 -3.88
N ALA A 162 1.16 7.11 -2.83
CA ALA A 162 -0.10 6.43 -2.59
C ALA A 162 -1.22 7.48 -2.50
N GLU A 163 -2.32 7.29 -3.23
CA GLU A 163 -3.44 8.22 -3.27
C GLU A 163 -4.62 7.68 -2.47
N LEU A 164 -5.05 8.47 -1.50
CA LEU A 164 -6.24 8.23 -0.71
C LEU A 164 -7.36 9.16 -1.19
N GLN A 165 -8.46 8.57 -1.57
CA GLN A 165 -9.66 9.32 -1.95
C GLN A 165 -10.65 9.42 -0.79
N SER A 166 -11.29 10.56 -0.63
CA SER A 166 -12.27 10.83 0.43
C SER A 166 -13.33 11.84 -0.06
N PRO A 167 -14.56 11.82 0.48
CA PRO A 167 -15.50 12.94 0.31
C PRO A 167 -14.98 14.26 0.87
N ASP A 168 -14.08 14.21 1.86
CA ASP A 168 -13.41 15.36 2.47
C ASP A 168 -11.89 15.06 2.54
N PRO A 169 -11.15 15.29 1.45
CA PRO A 169 -9.72 14.97 1.39
C PRO A 169 -8.88 15.81 2.34
N ASP A 170 -9.25 17.06 2.61
CA ASP A 170 -8.50 17.93 3.51
C ASP A 170 -8.64 17.49 4.97
N ALA A 171 -9.84 17.08 5.41
CA ALA A 171 -10.02 16.50 6.74
C ALA A 171 -9.26 15.17 6.89
N LEU A 172 -9.26 14.32 5.85
CA LEU A 172 -8.51 13.08 5.86
C LEU A 172 -6.99 13.33 5.90
N ALA A 173 -6.48 14.28 5.11
CA ALA A 173 -5.09 14.68 5.12
C ALA A 173 -4.67 15.25 6.48
N ALA A 174 -5.50 16.09 7.09
CA ALA A 174 -5.26 16.63 8.42
C ALA A 174 -5.18 15.51 9.47
N ARG A 175 -6.10 14.53 9.42
CA ARG A 175 -6.10 13.38 10.33
C ARG A 175 -4.84 12.53 10.19
N TRP A 176 -4.45 12.18 8.97
CA TRP A 176 -3.23 11.42 8.73
C TRP A 176 -1.98 12.23 9.10
N GLY A 177 -1.98 13.54 8.83
CA GLY A 177 -0.91 14.44 9.26
C GLY A 177 -0.72 14.47 10.78
N GLU A 178 -1.84 14.52 11.51
CA GLU A 178 -1.82 14.42 12.97
C GLU A 178 -1.25 13.07 13.45
N ILE A 179 -1.68 11.94 12.89
CA ILE A 179 -1.22 10.60 13.24
C ILE A 179 0.27 10.44 12.94
N LEU A 180 0.70 10.88 11.76
CA LEU A 180 2.06 10.68 11.26
C LEU A 180 3.06 11.76 11.74
N ALA A 181 2.59 12.82 12.39
CA ALA A 181 3.38 14.02 12.71
C ALA A 181 4.02 14.65 11.46
N VAL A 182 3.25 14.72 10.37
CA VAL A 182 3.65 15.34 9.10
C VAL A 182 2.69 16.47 8.78
N THR A 183 3.21 17.64 8.42
CA THR A 183 2.38 18.80 8.08
C THR A 183 1.76 18.61 6.69
N PRO A 184 0.42 18.65 6.56
CA PRO A 184 -0.23 18.65 5.27
C PRO A 184 0.18 19.84 4.40
N GLN A 185 0.37 19.61 3.13
CA GLN A 185 0.75 20.61 2.13
C GLN A 185 -0.36 20.68 1.07
N PRO A 186 -1.31 21.62 1.20
CA PRO A 186 -2.29 21.87 0.16
C PRO A 186 -1.61 22.32 -1.13
N ILE A 187 -2.06 21.77 -2.26
CA ILE A 187 -1.68 22.22 -3.59
C ILE A 187 -2.91 22.70 -4.35
N THR A 188 -2.75 23.23 -5.56
CA THR A 188 -3.86 23.65 -6.40
C THR A 188 -4.81 22.48 -6.70
N ASP A 189 -6.11 22.80 -6.95
CA ASP A 189 -7.14 21.85 -7.40
C ASP A 189 -7.65 20.85 -6.32
N GLY A 190 -7.62 21.25 -5.03
CA GLY A 190 -8.22 20.46 -3.93
C GLY A 190 -7.46 19.16 -3.65
N VAL A 191 -6.17 19.14 -3.95
CA VAL A 191 -5.25 18.04 -3.62
C VAL A 191 -4.38 18.44 -2.46
N THR A 192 -4.30 17.62 -1.43
CA THR A 192 -3.41 17.81 -0.28
C THR A 192 -2.38 16.67 -0.21
N LEU A 193 -1.13 17.02 0.04
CA LEU A 193 -0.01 16.08 0.13
C LEU A 193 0.49 15.96 1.57
N LEU A 194 0.90 14.76 1.97
CA LEU A 194 1.80 14.52 3.09
C LEU A 194 3.15 14.03 2.55
N PRO A 195 4.21 14.82 2.65
CA PRO A 195 5.53 14.44 2.17
C PRO A 195 6.12 13.30 3.01
N LEU A 196 6.73 12.34 2.32
CA LEU A 196 7.51 11.25 2.89
C LEU A 196 8.96 11.37 2.39
N GLU A 197 9.86 10.58 2.97
CA GLU A 197 11.28 10.59 2.57
C GLU A 197 11.50 10.17 1.09
N ASN A 198 10.69 9.23 0.61
CA ASN A 198 10.82 8.66 -0.74
C ASN A 198 9.60 8.88 -1.64
N GLY A 199 8.71 9.78 -1.28
CA GLY A 199 7.48 10.02 -2.05
C GLY A 199 6.45 10.83 -1.29
N VAL A 200 5.19 10.65 -1.61
CA VAL A 200 4.09 11.41 -0.98
C VAL A 200 2.86 10.51 -0.72
N LEU A 201 2.09 10.86 0.28
CA LEU A 201 0.68 10.46 0.35
C LEU A 201 -0.15 11.60 -0.25
N ARG A 202 -1.01 11.29 -1.19
CA ARG A 202 -1.86 12.24 -1.89
C ARG A 202 -3.31 12.02 -1.49
N PHE A 203 -4.02 13.09 -1.14
CA PHE A 203 -5.41 13.07 -0.73
C PHE A 203 -6.25 13.82 -1.74
N VAL A 204 -7.28 13.16 -2.28
CA VAL A 204 -8.11 13.66 -3.38
C VAL A 204 -9.58 13.39 -3.15
N LEU A 205 -10.44 14.12 -3.88
CA LEU A 205 -11.88 13.88 -3.85
C LEU A 205 -12.22 12.49 -4.43
N ALA A 206 -13.05 11.73 -3.72
CA ALA A 206 -13.54 10.43 -4.19
C ALA A 206 -14.53 10.63 -5.34
N THR A 207 -14.18 10.16 -6.54
CA THR A 207 -14.99 10.32 -7.77
C THR A 207 -15.39 9.00 -8.42
N ASP A 208 -14.85 7.87 -7.98
CA ASP A 208 -15.04 6.55 -8.59
C ASP A 208 -16.30 5.80 -8.11
N GLY A 209 -17.10 6.40 -7.23
CA GLY A 209 -18.31 5.79 -6.66
C GLY A 209 -18.04 4.66 -5.65
N ARG A 210 -16.77 4.40 -5.31
CA ARG A 210 -16.34 3.40 -4.33
C ARG A 210 -16.21 3.96 -2.91
N GLY A 211 -16.31 5.30 -2.78
CA GLY A 211 -16.18 6.01 -1.51
C GLY A 211 -14.73 6.14 -1.05
N GLU A 212 -14.57 6.35 0.26
CA GLU A 212 -13.27 6.58 0.88
C GLU A 212 -12.35 5.34 0.82
N GLY A 213 -11.06 5.54 0.50
CA GLY A 213 -10.08 4.45 0.47
C GLY A 213 -8.82 4.75 -0.34
N LEU A 214 -7.90 3.78 -0.37
CA LEU A 214 -6.72 3.80 -1.22
C LEU A 214 -7.16 3.51 -2.66
N GLY A 215 -6.96 4.46 -3.56
CA GLY A 215 -7.46 4.42 -4.94
C GLY A 215 -6.38 4.28 -6.00
N GLU A 216 -5.17 4.81 -5.73
CA GLU A 216 -4.12 4.90 -6.75
C GLU A 216 -2.73 4.78 -6.14
N VAL A 217 -1.78 4.27 -6.92
CA VAL A 217 -0.34 4.20 -6.61
C VAL A 217 0.44 4.74 -7.80
N ASP A 218 1.40 5.65 -7.56
CA ASP A 218 2.31 6.12 -8.61
C ASP A 218 3.53 5.20 -8.68
N LEU A 219 3.83 4.71 -9.89
CA LEU A 219 5.00 3.89 -10.20
C LEU A 219 5.96 4.65 -11.10
N HIS A 220 7.21 4.76 -10.70
CA HIS A 220 8.26 5.20 -11.63
C HIS A 220 8.61 4.04 -12.56
N VAL A 221 8.46 4.28 -13.88
CA VAL A 221 8.53 3.22 -14.89
C VAL A 221 9.72 3.42 -15.85
N SER A 222 10.36 2.29 -16.20
CA SER A 222 11.46 2.24 -17.17
C SER A 222 10.96 1.87 -18.58
N ASP A 223 9.87 1.07 -18.66
CA ASP A 223 9.28 0.63 -19.94
C ASP A 223 7.75 0.70 -19.89
N ARG A 224 7.23 1.91 -20.13
CA ARG A 224 5.81 2.20 -20.14
C ARG A 224 5.05 1.43 -21.21
N ASP A 225 5.62 1.28 -22.41
CA ASP A 225 4.95 0.65 -23.55
C ASP A 225 4.77 -0.86 -23.33
N ALA A 226 5.78 -1.50 -22.71
CA ALA A 226 5.67 -2.90 -22.31
C ALA A 226 4.57 -3.11 -21.28
N ILE A 227 4.44 -2.20 -20.28
CA ILE A 227 3.39 -2.24 -19.26
C ILE A 227 2.01 -2.11 -19.92
N ILE A 228 1.79 -1.11 -20.78
CA ILE A 228 0.52 -0.88 -21.45
C ILE A 228 0.14 -2.07 -22.34
N THR A 229 1.12 -2.63 -23.07
CA THR A 229 0.90 -3.80 -23.95
C THR A 229 0.51 -5.02 -23.11
N ALA A 230 1.20 -5.28 -22.01
CA ALA A 230 0.89 -6.39 -21.12
C ALA A 230 -0.49 -6.22 -20.45
N ALA A 231 -0.81 -4.99 -19.99
CA ALA A 231 -2.11 -4.69 -19.40
C ALA A 231 -3.26 -4.99 -20.37
N LYS A 232 -3.15 -4.53 -21.63
CA LYS A 232 -4.14 -4.84 -22.67
C LYS A 232 -4.27 -6.33 -22.93
N THR A 233 -3.16 -7.07 -22.96
CA THR A 233 -3.13 -8.53 -23.16
C THR A 233 -3.83 -9.26 -22.00
N ARG A 234 -3.72 -8.73 -20.80
CA ARG A 234 -4.38 -9.25 -19.58
C ARG A 234 -5.81 -8.74 -19.39
N ASN A 235 -6.34 -7.93 -20.31
CA ASN A 235 -7.63 -7.25 -20.20
C ASN A 235 -7.73 -6.32 -18.99
N CYS A 236 -6.60 -5.80 -18.48
CA CYS A 236 -6.57 -4.78 -17.48
C CYS A 236 -6.91 -3.42 -18.11
N PRO A 237 -7.82 -2.61 -17.52
CA PRO A 237 -8.18 -1.30 -18.05
C PRO A 237 -6.96 -0.38 -18.16
N VAL A 238 -6.87 0.36 -19.26
CA VAL A 238 -5.82 1.35 -19.54
C VAL A 238 -6.46 2.66 -19.97
N GLU A 239 -6.14 3.75 -19.27
CA GLU A 239 -6.62 5.11 -19.58
C GLU A 239 -5.43 6.08 -19.53
N GLY A 240 -4.90 6.47 -20.70
CA GLY A 240 -3.69 7.31 -20.77
C GLY A 240 -2.48 6.65 -20.10
N ASP A 241 -1.99 7.28 -19.03
CA ASP A 241 -0.88 6.80 -18.22
C ASP A 241 -1.33 5.96 -17.01
N MET A 242 -2.58 5.58 -16.98
CA MET A 242 -3.20 4.83 -15.88
C MET A 242 -3.50 3.40 -16.30
N VAL A 243 -3.05 2.44 -15.49
CA VAL A 243 -3.39 1.03 -15.62
C VAL A 243 -4.12 0.58 -14.35
N THR A 244 -5.24 -0.13 -14.49
CA THR A 244 -5.95 -0.67 -13.32
C THR A 244 -5.68 -2.16 -13.19
N VAL A 245 -5.10 -2.58 -12.07
CA VAL A 245 -4.85 -3.98 -11.72
C VAL A 245 -5.37 -4.22 -10.31
N CYS A 246 -5.99 -5.36 -10.06
CA CYS A 246 -6.56 -5.69 -8.75
C CYS A 246 -7.40 -4.53 -8.17
N GLY A 247 -8.26 -3.91 -9.01
CA GLY A 247 -9.14 -2.81 -8.64
C GLY A 247 -8.44 -1.53 -8.14
N THR A 248 -7.12 -1.42 -8.30
CA THR A 248 -6.31 -0.26 -7.94
C THR A 248 -5.72 0.38 -9.20
N ARG A 249 -5.78 1.70 -9.28
CA ARG A 249 -5.16 2.46 -10.35
C ARG A 249 -3.65 2.58 -10.10
N PHE A 250 -2.87 2.37 -11.14
CA PHE A 250 -1.41 2.58 -11.13
C PHE A 250 -1.07 3.63 -12.17
N ARG A 251 -0.57 4.78 -11.70
CA ARG A 251 -0.09 5.87 -12.55
C ARG A 251 1.35 5.61 -12.95
N LEU A 252 1.61 5.61 -14.25
CA LEU A 252 2.94 5.38 -14.81
C LEU A 252 3.69 6.71 -14.95
N ILE A 253 4.68 6.94 -14.08
CA ILE A 253 5.51 8.15 -14.06
C ILE A 253 6.87 7.82 -14.70
N SER A 254 7.32 8.68 -15.61
CA SER A 254 8.63 8.55 -16.30
C SER A 254 9.73 9.33 -15.59
#